data_ce9238c99303215512170317027af4cd
#
_entry.id   ce9238c99303215512170317027af4cd
#
_cell.length_a   1.000
_cell.length_b   1.000
_cell.length_c   1.000
_cell.angle_alpha   90.00
_cell.angle_beta   90.00
_cell.angle_gamma   90.00
#
_symmetry.space_group_name_H-M   'P 1'
#
loop_
_entity.id
_entity.type
_entity.pdbx_description
1 polymer ?
#
loop_
_entity_poly.entity_id
_entity_poly.type
_entity_poly.pdbx_seq_one_letter_code
_entity_poly.pdbx_strand_id
1 'polypeptide(L)'
;MRTRKRILIVDDSETMTTIISRILRDVNYTDIDRAHDGGSALAALRRKEYDLVITDWLMEPISGIELTRLIRADAHLSKVRIILITGGYGKADEAWLDGADGYLRKPFEPQDLTHKVEDVLSTVALLASG
;
A
#
# COMPACT_ATOMS: atom_id res chain seq x y z
N MET A 1 -20.61 1.87 -7.40
CA MET A 1 -19.46 2.62 -6.85
C MET A 1 -19.31 2.30 -5.36
N ARG A 2 -18.10 2.00 -4.93
CA ARG A 2 -17.85 1.69 -3.53
C ARG A 2 -17.78 2.96 -2.69
N THR A 3 -18.45 2.96 -1.54
CA THR A 3 -18.38 4.06 -0.58
C THR A 3 -17.22 3.91 0.39
N ARG A 4 -16.74 2.69 0.57
CA ARG A 4 -15.61 2.38 1.45
C ARG A 4 -14.33 2.24 0.65
N LYS A 5 -13.24 2.71 1.21
CA LYS A 5 -11.92 2.50 0.61
C LYS A 5 -11.49 1.06 0.87
N ARG A 6 -11.02 0.40 -0.17
CA ARG A 6 -10.54 -0.98 -0.08
C ARG A 6 -9.01 -0.96 -0.08
N ILE A 7 -8.43 -1.58 0.94
CA ILE A 7 -6.99 -1.55 1.18
C ILE A 7 -6.44 -2.96 1.16
N LEU A 8 -5.33 -3.15 0.45
CA LEU A 8 -4.57 -4.39 0.46
C LEU A 8 -3.27 -4.18 1.21
N ILE A 9 -3.02 -5.00 2.22
CA ILE A 9 -1.78 -4.98 2.99
C ILE A 9 -0.92 -6.15 2.53
N VAL A 10 0.32 -5.87 2.12
CA VAL A 10 1.25 -6.88 1.62
C VAL A 10 2.50 -6.91 2.48
N ASP A 11 2.72 -8.03 3.16
CA ASP A 11 3.89 -8.24 4.01
C ASP A 11 4.03 -9.74 4.25
N ASP A 12 5.24 -10.26 4.20
CA ASP A 12 5.48 -11.68 4.46
C ASP A 12 5.37 -12.00 5.96
N SER A 13 5.32 -10.99 6.82
CA SER A 13 5.09 -11.15 8.25
C SER A 13 3.60 -11.06 8.57
N GLU A 14 3.03 -12.16 9.02
CA GLU A 14 1.63 -12.18 9.45
C GLU A 14 1.40 -11.23 10.63
N THR A 15 2.37 -11.15 11.55
CA THR A 15 2.31 -10.23 12.68
C THR A 15 2.17 -8.78 12.20
N MET A 16 2.96 -8.38 11.20
CA MET A 16 2.92 -7.01 10.69
C MET A 16 1.59 -6.73 9.98
N THR A 17 1.08 -7.65 9.18
CA THR A 17 -0.23 -7.44 8.52
C THR A 17 -1.34 -7.31 9.55
N THR A 18 -1.26 -8.06 10.65
CA THR A 18 -2.24 -7.96 11.73
C THR A 18 -2.17 -6.60 12.42
N ILE A 19 -0.95 -6.13 12.71
CA ILE A 19 -0.75 -4.82 13.37
C ILE A 19 -1.30 -3.71 12.49
N ILE A 20 -0.93 -3.68 11.22
CA ILE A 20 -1.36 -2.65 10.28
C ILE A 20 -2.88 -2.68 10.14
N SER A 21 -3.46 -3.87 10.00
CA SER A 21 -4.91 -4.02 9.88
C SER A 21 -5.63 -3.44 11.09
N ARG A 22 -5.12 -3.71 12.30
CA ARG A 22 -5.72 -3.20 13.53
C ARG A 22 -5.66 -1.68 13.60
N ILE A 23 -4.52 -1.09 13.25
CA ILE A 23 -4.36 0.36 13.24
C ILE A 23 -5.40 1.00 12.30
N LEU A 24 -5.56 0.44 11.11
CA LEU A 24 -6.49 0.97 10.12
C LEU A 24 -7.95 0.80 10.56
N ARG A 25 -8.29 -0.32 11.18
CA ARG A 25 -9.65 -0.55 11.69
C ARG A 25 -10.01 0.45 12.78
N ASP A 26 -9.04 0.82 13.60
CA ASP A 26 -9.26 1.79 14.67
C ASP A 26 -9.64 3.18 14.16
N VAL A 27 -9.36 3.48 12.89
CA VAL A 27 -9.76 4.74 12.24
C VAL A 27 -10.78 4.49 11.12
N ASN A 28 -11.53 3.40 11.25
CA ASN A 28 -12.70 3.07 10.42
C ASN A 28 -12.42 2.63 8.98
N TYR A 29 -11.22 2.17 8.69
CA TYR A 29 -10.96 1.45 7.45
C TYR A 29 -11.26 -0.02 7.71
N THR A 30 -12.37 -0.53 7.17
CA THR A 30 -12.85 -1.88 7.48
C THR A 30 -12.78 -2.85 6.30
N ASP A 31 -12.61 -2.35 5.08
CA ASP A 31 -12.50 -3.20 3.89
C ASP A 31 -11.03 -3.43 3.59
N ILE A 32 -10.46 -4.41 4.31
CA ILE A 32 -9.02 -4.68 4.31
C ILE A 32 -8.77 -6.14 3.96
N ASP A 33 -7.92 -6.37 2.97
CA ASP A 33 -7.42 -7.70 2.63
C ASP A 33 -5.92 -7.77 2.88
N ARG A 34 -5.39 -8.96 2.99
CA ARG A 34 -3.96 -9.20 3.24
C ARG A 34 -3.40 -10.16 2.21
N ALA A 35 -2.15 -9.93 1.84
CA ALA A 35 -1.38 -10.84 1.01
C ALA A 35 0.02 -10.98 1.62
N HIS A 36 0.61 -12.15 1.49
CA HIS A 36 1.89 -12.43 2.14
C HIS A 36 3.07 -12.48 1.17
N ASP A 37 2.82 -12.22 -0.11
CA ASP A 37 3.89 -12.08 -1.11
C ASP A 37 3.37 -11.29 -2.31
N GLY A 38 4.28 -10.93 -3.21
CA GLY A 38 3.95 -10.12 -4.37
C GLY A 38 3.03 -10.82 -5.36
N GLY A 39 3.20 -12.12 -5.54
CA GLY A 39 2.35 -12.90 -6.43
C GLY A 39 0.90 -12.94 -5.97
N SER A 40 0.70 -13.20 -4.68
CA SER A 40 -0.64 -13.18 -4.08
C SER A 40 -1.27 -11.79 -4.14
N ALA A 41 -0.45 -10.75 -3.96
CA ALA A 41 -0.91 -9.37 -4.07
C ALA A 41 -1.41 -9.06 -5.47
N LEU A 42 -0.65 -9.44 -6.50
CA LEU A 42 -1.07 -9.24 -7.89
C LEU A 42 -2.34 -10.01 -8.21
N ALA A 43 -2.45 -11.25 -7.73
CA ALA A 43 -3.68 -12.04 -7.92
C ALA A 43 -4.88 -11.36 -7.29
N ALA A 44 -4.73 -10.82 -6.08
CA ALA A 44 -5.80 -10.09 -5.41
C ALA A 44 -6.21 -8.84 -6.19
N LEU A 45 -5.22 -8.07 -6.66
CA LEU A 45 -5.45 -6.84 -7.42
C LEU A 45 -6.17 -7.10 -8.74
N ARG A 46 -5.99 -8.28 -9.33
CA ARG A 46 -6.67 -8.65 -10.57
C ARG A 46 -8.10 -9.12 -10.34
N ARG A 47 -8.43 -9.54 -9.12
CA ARG A 47 -9.77 -10.02 -8.78
C ARG A 47 -10.69 -8.94 -8.25
N LYS A 48 -10.15 -7.93 -7.57
CA LYS A 48 -10.91 -6.87 -6.94
C LYS A 48 -10.29 -5.52 -7.24
N GLU A 49 -11.09 -4.48 -7.16
CA GLU A 49 -10.58 -3.11 -7.24
C GLU A 49 -10.12 -2.68 -5.85
N TYR A 50 -8.92 -2.14 -5.75
CA TYR A 50 -8.37 -1.59 -4.53
C TYR A 50 -8.06 -0.11 -4.72
N ASP A 51 -8.20 0.65 -3.63
CA ASP A 51 -7.86 2.07 -3.63
C ASP A 51 -6.42 2.29 -3.19
N LEU A 52 -5.90 1.39 -2.35
CA LEU A 52 -4.59 1.53 -1.74
C LEU A 52 -3.94 0.17 -1.54
N VAL A 53 -2.64 0.10 -1.83
CA VAL A 53 -1.78 -1.01 -1.47
C VAL A 53 -0.75 -0.49 -0.48
N ILE A 54 -0.62 -1.14 0.67
CA ILE A 54 0.44 -0.86 1.64
C ILE A 54 1.35 -2.08 1.61
N THR A 55 2.58 -1.91 1.16
CA THR A 55 3.50 -3.05 1.01
C THR A 55 4.83 -2.81 1.69
N ASP A 56 5.35 -3.87 2.32
CA ASP A 56 6.70 -3.87 2.82
C ASP A 56 7.66 -3.79 1.64
N TRP A 57 8.80 -3.14 1.83
CA TRP A 57 9.83 -3.05 0.80
C TRP A 57 10.56 -4.38 0.63
N LEU A 58 10.93 -4.99 1.76
CA LEU A 58 11.78 -6.18 1.75
C LEU A 58 10.92 -7.45 1.82
N MET A 59 10.68 -8.06 0.67
CA MET A 59 9.94 -9.31 0.55
C MET A 59 10.60 -10.18 -0.51
N GLU A 60 10.32 -11.46 -0.50
CA GLU A 60 10.79 -12.40 -1.51
C GLU A 60 9.63 -13.28 -1.98
N PRO A 61 9.66 -13.73 -3.22
CA PRO A 61 10.67 -13.47 -4.27
C PRO A 61 10.54 -12.13 -4.95
N ILE A 62 9.43 -11.41 -4.77
CA ILE A 62 9.19 -10.09 -5.35
C ILE A 62 9.26 -9.06 -4.22
N SER A 63 10.15 -8.08 -4.36
CA SER A 63 10.25 -6.99 -3.39
C SER A 63 9.07 -6.01 -3.54
N GLY A 64 8.89 -5.13 -2.54
CA GLY A 64 7.86 -4.10 -2.63
C GLY A 64 8.08 -3.13 -3.79
N ILE A 65 9.34 -2.83 -4.12
CA ILE A 65 9.69 -1.99 -5.26
C ILE A 65 9.33 -2.69 -6.57
N GLU A 66 9.67 -3.96 -6.70
CA GLU A 66 9.31 -4.73 -7.89
C GLU A 66 7.79 -4.84 -8.05
N LEU A 67 7.09 -5.06 -6.94
CA LEU A 67 5.62 -5.09 -6.96
C LEU A 67 5.06 -3.75 -7.44
N THR A 68 5.63 -2.64 -6.97
CA THR A 68 5.23 -1.30 -7.42
C THR A 68 5.42 -1.14 -8.92
N ARG A 69 6.56 -1.58 -9.45
CA ARG A 69 6.83 -1.53 -10.89
C ARG A 69 5.83 -2.35 -11.69
N LEU A 70 5.52 -3.54 -11.21
CA LEU A 70 4.55 -4.42 -11.87
C LEU A 70 3.15 -3.83 -11.88
N ILE A 71 2.75 -3.21 -10.78
CA ILE A 71 1.45 -2.55 -10.68
C ILE A 71 1.38 -1.38 -11.67
N ARG A 72 2.42 -0.55 -11.71
CA ARG A 72 2.42 0.63 -12.59
C ARG A 72 2.50 0.27 -14.07
N ALA A 73 3.08 -0.89 -14.38
CA ALA A 73 3.15 -1.36 -15.77
C ALA A 73 1.85 -1.98 -16.26
N ASP A 74 0.94 -2.33 -15.36
CA ASP A 74 -0.34 -2.94 -15.72
C ASP A 74 -1.39 -1.86 -15.91
N ALA A 75 -1.94 -1.76 -17.14
CA ALA A 75 -2.90 -0.72 -17.49
C ALA A 75 -4.15 -0.72 -16.61
N HIS A 76 -4.56 -1.89 -16.11
CA HIS A 76 -5.74 -2.00 -15.26
C HIS A 76 -5.47 -1.65 -13.80
N LEU A 77 -4.22 -1.67 -13.38
CA LEU A 77 -3.81 -1.48 -11.98
C LEU A 77 -3.06 -0.18 -11.75
N SER A 78 -2.69 0.52 -12.82
CA SER A 78 -1.71 1.62 -12.76
C SER A 78 -2.12 2.80 -11.87
N LYS A 79 -3.39 2.92 -11.54
CA LYS A 79 -3.90 4.07 -10.76
C LYS A 79 -4.07 3.79 -9.27
N VAL A 80 -3.87 2.56 -8.82
CA VAL A 80 -3.98 2.25 -7.39
C VAL A 80 -2.90 3.01 -6.62
N ARG A 81 -3.24 3.52 -5.45
CA ARG A 81 -2.27 4.22 -4.61
C ARG A 81 -1.38 3.21 -3.90
N ILE A 82 -0.12 3.55 -3.72
CA ILE A 82 0.87 2.63 -3.12
C ILE A 82 1.64 3.35 -2.02
N ILE A 83 1.69 2.75 -0.84
CA ILE A 83 2.56 3.16 0.26
C ILE A 83 3.59 2.06 0.47
N LEU A 84 4.86 2.42 0.44
CA LEU A 84 5.96 1.50 0.75
C LEU A 84 6.41 1.68 2.19
N ILE A 85 6.55 0.58 2.91
CA ILE A 85 7.07 0.58 4.28
C ILE A 85 8.44 -0.06 4.28
N THR A 86 9.42 0.62 4.88
CA THR A 86 10.80 0.14 4.88
C THR A 86 11.43 0.18 6.27
N GLY A 87 12.33 -0.75 6.52
CA GLY A 87 13.16 -0.74 7.72
C GLY A 87 14.45 0.05 7.58
N GLY A 88 14.55 0.89 6.57
CA GLY A 88 15.75 1.70 6.34
C GLY A 88 16.66 1.19 5.24
N TYR A 89 16.22 0.17 4.50
CA TYR A 89 17.01 -0.45 3.45
C TYR A 89 16.85 0.20 2.09
N GLY A 90 15.73 0.83 1.85
CA GLY A 90 15.46 1.49 0.59
C GLY A 90 15.67 2.98 0.68
N LYS A 91 15.71 3.64 -0.47
CA LYS A 91 15.79 5.09 -0.57
C LYS A 91 14.44 5.64 -1.01
N ALA A 92 14.01 6.72 -0.37
CA ALA A 92 12.75 7.36 -0.72
C ALA A 92 12.70 7.75 -2.20
N ASP A 93 13.85 8.20 -2.74
CA ASP A 93 13.94 8.58 -4.16
C ASP A 93 13.63 7.42 -5.08
N GLU A 94 14.12 6.22 -4.75
CA GLU A 94 13.81 5.02 -5.52
C GLU A 94 12.30 4.73 -5.54
N ALA A 95 11.66 4.86 -4.37
CA ALA A 95 10.23 4.62 -4.24
C ALA A 95 9.42 5.55 -5.14
N TRP A 96 9.79 6.84 -5.18
CA TRP A 96 9.11 7.83 -6.01
C TRP A 96 9.33 7.56 -7.49
N LEU A 97 10.56 7.20 -7.87
CA LEU A 97 10.90 6.90 -9.26
C LEU A 97 10.14 5.69 -9.78
N ASP A 98 9.82 4.75 -8.90
CA ASP A 98 9.08 3.55 -9.28
C ASP A 98 7.56 3.72 -9.14
N GLY A 99 7.10 4.89 -8.72
CA GLY A 99 5.69 5.22 -8.74
C GLY A 99 4.93 5.04 -7.42
N ALA A 100 5.64 4.99 -6.31
CA ALA A 100 4.97 4.98 -5.00
C ALA A 100 4.36 6.35 -4.70
N ASP A 101 3.25 6.36 -3.99
CA ASP A 101 2.56 7.59 -3.59
C ASP A 101 2.91 8.00 -2.16
N GLY A 102 3.40 7.08 -1.36
CA GLY A 102 3.81 7.34 0.00
C GLY A 102 4.93 6.41 0.43
N TYR A 103 5.63 6.82 1.46
CA TYR A 103 6.78 6.12 1.99
C TYR A 103 6.76 6.25 3.50
N LEU A 104 6.92 5.14 4.22
CA LEU A 104 6.91 5.13 5.68
C LEU A 104 8.06 4.28 6.20
N ARG A 105 8.82 4.80 7.16
CA ARG A 105 9.96 4.11 7.72
C ARG A 105 9.59 3.42 9.03
N LYS A 106 10.04 2.19 9.22
CA LYS A 106 9.94 1.49 10.49
C LYS A 106 11.06 1.95 11.45
N PRO A 107 10.83 2.05 12.73
CA PRO A 107 9.54 1.88 13.41
C PRO A 107 8.66 3.12 13.22
N PHE A 108 7.35 2.92 13.17
CA PHE A 108 6.40 4.02 13.05
C PHE A 108 5.35 3.93 14.15
N GLU A 109 4.79 5.07 14.52
CA GLU A 109 3.66 5.12 15.43
C GLU A 109 2.35 4.91 14.65
N PRO A 110 1.28 4.44 15.30
CA PRO A 110 0.00 4.27 14.63
C PRO A 110 -0.47 5.51 13.88
N GLN A 111 -0.30 6.71 14.46
CA GLN A 111 -0.71 7.94 13.79
C GLN A 111 0.13 8.26 12.56
N ASP A 112 1.38 7.83 12.51
CA ASP A 112 2.21 8.03 11.32
C ASP A 112 1.62 7.29 10.13
N LEU A 113 1.16 6.07 10.36
CA LEU A 113 0.53 5.27 9.32
C LEU A 113 -0.82 5.87 8.90
N THR A 114 -1.67 6.21 9.88
CA THR A 114 -3.00 6.73 9.56
C THR A 114 -2.93 8.07 8.84
N HIS A 115 -2.01 8.95 9.24
CA HIS A 115 -1.80 10.23 8.55
C HIS A 115 -1.31 10.01 7.12
N LYS A 116 -0.40 9.06 6.93
CA LYS A 116 0.11 8.75 5.58
C LYS A 116 -1.01 8.22 4.68
N VAL A 117 -1.85 7.35 5.20
CA VAL A 117 -2.99 6.80 4.46
C VAL A 117 -3.96 7.93 4.07
N GLU A 118 -4.28 8.81 5.02
CA GLU A 118 -5.16 9.94 4.76
C GLU A 118 -4.58 10.88 3.70
N ASP A 119 -3.29 11.20 3.80
CA ASP A 119 -2.61 12.06 2.84
C ASP A 119 -2.66 11.49 1.43
N VAL A 120 -2.34 10.23 1.30
CA VAL A 120 -2.29 9.55 0.00
C VAL A 120 -3.68 9.50 -0.63
N LEU A 121 -4.69 9.14 0.14
CA LEU A 121 -6.06 9.06 -0.37
C LEU A 121 -6.67 10.46 -0.65
N SER A 122 -6.34 11.43 0.17
CA SER A 122 -6.82 12.82 -0.01
C SER A 122 -6.21 13.48 -1.24
N THR A 123 -4.93 13.19 -1.54
CA THR A 123 -4.26 13.72 -2.72
C THR A 123 -5.01 13.32 -3.99
N VAL A 124 -5.51 12.09 -4.04
CA VAL A 124 -6.35 11.63 -5.16
C VAL A 124 -7.59 12.51 -5.30
N ALA A 125 -8.26 12.77 -4.19
CA ALA A 125 -9.48 13.59 -4.19
C ALA A 125 -9.20 15.02 -4.65
N LEU A 126 -8.10 15.61 -4.19
CA LEU A 126 -7.70 16.96 -4.59
C LEU A 126 -7.41 17.06 -6.08
N LEU A 127 -6.69 16.09 -6.61
CA LEU A 127 -6.38 16.05 -8.04
C LEU A 127 -7.64 15.84 -8.89
N ALA A 128 -8.57 15.03 -8.41
CA ALA A 128 -9.82 14.78 -9.11
C ALA A 128 -10.72 16.01 -9.13
N SER A 129 -10.68 16.85 -8.10
CA SER A 129 -11.51 18.04 -8.01
C SER A 129 -10.87 19.28 -8.64
N GLY A 130 -9.58 19.19 -8.91
CA GLY A 130 -8.87 20.26 -9.60
C GLY A 130 -8.97 20.10 -11.09
#